data_9cdc28decebf68746940f293239a257a
#
_entry.id   9cdc28decebf68746940f293239a257a
#
_cell.length_a   1.000
_cell.length_b   1.000
_cell.length_c   1.000
_cell.angle_alpha   90.00
_cell.angle_beta   90.00
_cell.angle_gamma   90.00
#
_symmetry.space_group_name_H-M   'P 1'
#
loop_
_entity.id
_entity.type
_entity.pdbx_description
1 polymer ?
#
loop_
_entity_poly.entity_id
_entity_poly.type
_entity_poly.pdbx_seq_one_letter_code
_entity_poly.pdbx_strand_id
1 'polypeptide(L)'
;MYKRQINNIALIVAGALVGAAGVTLSLAMSKAMNRPLMSVLAGGFGGGASAGGEADGPEGTMKETSADDVAVQLVYADKVIFVPGFGLAQAQAQRELADLGDLLKGHGVEVSYAIHPVAGRMPGHMNVLLAEANVPYEELIDLDDINPQFPSANVALVVGANDVTNPAARRPGTPVSGMPILDVDKSQN
;
A
#
# COMPACT_ATOMS: atom_id res chain seq x y z
N MET A 1 -17.08 -26.99 37.48
CA MET A 1 -16.31 -26.61 36.28
C MET A 1 -15.04 -25.89 36.74
N TYR A 2 -13.93 -26.62 36.87
CA TYR A 2 -12.66 -26.09 37.38
C TYR A 2 -11.96 -25.33 36.28
N LYS A 3 -11.96 -23.98 36.36
CA LYS A 3 -11.06 -23.16 35.56
C LYS A 3 -9.64 -23.37 36.08
N ARG A 4 -8.84 -24.17 35.41
CA ARG A 4 -7.40 -24.25 35.67
C ARG A 4 -6.79 -22.93 35.26
N GLN A 5 -6.59 -22.04 36.21
CA GLN A 5 -5.75 -20.86 36.04
C GLN A 5 -4.30 -21.37 35.98
N ILE A 6 -3.68 -21.24 34.81
CA ILE A 6 -2.25 -21.54 34.62
C ILE A 6 -1.51 -20.33 35.20
N ASN A 7 -1.11 -20.45 36.48
CA ASN A 7 -0.33 -19.41 37.14
C ASN A 7 1.16 -19.53 36.72
N ASN A 8 1.44 -19.12 35.47
CA ASN A 8 2.78 -19.16 34.90
C ASN A 8 3.25 -17.72 34.61
N ILE A 9 4.24 -17.26 35.37
CA ILE A 9 4.81 -15.93 35.27
C ILE A 9 5.34 -15.65 33.86
N ALA A 10 5.94 -16.64 33.21
CA ALA A 10 6.44 -16.48 31.84
C ALA A 10 5.32 -16.17 30.86
N LEU A 11 4.15 -16.82 30.98
CA LEU A 11 2.98 -16.53 30.15
C LEU A 11 2.38 -15.15 30.44
N ILE A 12 2.41 -14.70 31.69
CA ILE A 12 1.95 -13.37 32.07
C ILE A 12 2.85 -12.29 31.43
N VAL A 13 4.17 -12.45 31.56
CA VAL A 13 5.16 -11.54 30.98
C VAL A 13 5.06 -11.53 29.46
N ALA A 14 5.02 -12.72 28.83
CA ALA A 14 4.87 -12.81 27.37
C ALA A 14 3.57 -12.19 26.88
N GLY A 15 2.46 -12.44 27.55
CA GLY A 15 1.16 -11.85 27.23
C GLY A 15 1.14 -10.32 27.39
N ALA A 16 1.79 -9.78 28.42
CA ALA A 16 1.92 -8.34 28.61
C ALA A 16 2.76 -7.68 27.50
N LEU A 17 3.87 -8.28 27.11
CA LEU A 17 4.73 -7.78 26.04
C LEU A 17 4.01 -7.80 24.68
N VAL A 18 3.38 -8.93 24.34
CA VAL A 18 2.61 -9.06 23.08
C VAL A 18 1.42 -8.10 23.07
N GLY A 19 0.72 -7.95 24.19
CA GLY A 19 -0.39 -7.00 24.32
C GLY A 19 0.06 -5.56 24.11
N ALA A 20 1.16 -5.15 24.74
CA ALA A 20 1.72 -3.81 24.58
C ALA A 20 2.16 -3.56 23.12
N ALA A 21 2.83 -4.51 22.49
CA ALA A 21 3.21 -4.43 21.07
C ALA A 21 1.98 -4.32 20.17
N GLY A 22 0.93 -5.11 20.42
CA GLY A 22 -0.31 -5.07 19.65
C GLY A 22 -1.04 -3.73 19.74
N VAL A 23 -1.08 -3.13 20.93
CA VAL A 23 -1.68 -1.79 21.12
C VAL A 23 -0.88 -0.74 20.35
N THR A 24 0.43 -0.76 20.48
CA THR A 24 1.31 0.21 19.78
C THR A 24 1.14 0.10 18.26
N LEU A 25 1.11 -1.10 17.74
CA LEU A 25 0.91 -1.36 16.31
C LEU A 25 -0.47 -0.88 15.83
N SER A 26 -1.54 -1.17 16.59
CA SER A 26 -2.89 -0.74 16.26
C SER A 26 -3.03 0.78 16.25
N LEU A 27 -2.38 1.47 17.19
CA LEU A 27 -2.36 2.94 17.23
C LEU A 27 -1.59 3.52 16.04
N ALA A 28 -0.45 2.93 15.67
CA ALA A 28 0.35 3.36 14.52
C ALA A 28 -0.45 3.21 13.21
N MET A 29 -1.12 2.08 13.02
CA MET A 29 -1.96 1.84 11.84
C MET A 29 -3.17 2.78 11.80
N SER A 30 -3.83 2.99 12.94
CA SER A 30 -4.96 3.91 13.07
C SER A 30 -4.56 5.34 12.68
N LYS A 31 -3.38 5.79 13.13
CA LYS A 31 -2.82 7.08 12.77
C LYS A 31 -2.50 7.17 11.27
N ALA A 32 -1.87 6.15 10.70
CA ALA A 32 -1.54 6.09 9.28
C ALA A 32 -2.78 6.10 8.37
N MET A 33 -3.90 5.50 8.83
CA MET A 33 -5.19 5.52 8.14
C MET A 33 -5.99 6.79 8.40
N ASN A 34 -5.50 7.71 9.24
CA ASN A 34 -6.22 8.90 9.72
C ASN A 34 -7.61 8.57 10.31
N ARG A 35 -7.73 7.44 11.00
CA ARG A 35 -8.98 6.98 11.64
C ARG A 35 -8.76 6.75 13.13
N PRO A 36 -9.59 7.30 14.02
CA PRO A 36 -9.48 7.02 15.45
C PRO A 36 -9.77 5.55 15.75
N LEU A 37 -8.98 4.93 16.63
CA LEU A 37 -9.08 3.52 16.98
C LEU A 37 -10.53 3.13 17.42
N MET A 38 -11.21 4.03 18.12
CA MET A 38 -12.59 3.80 18.57
C MET A 38 -13.58 3.66 17.40
N SER A 39 -13.38 4.37 16.29
CA SER A 39 -14.24 4.22 15.11
C SER A 39 -14.02 2.87 14.41
N VAL A 40 -12.81 2.33 14.46
CA VAL A 40 -12.50 1.00 13.93
C VAL A 40 -13.15 -0.09 14.79
N LEU A 41 -13.08 0.03 16.11
CA LEU A 41 -13.72 -0.90 17.04
C LEU A 41 -15.26 -0.84 16.98
N ALA A 42 -15.84 0.36 16.91
CA ALA A 42 -17.28 0.54 16.81
C ALA A 42 -17.82 0.13 15.43
N GLY A 43 -17.08 0.36 14.36
CA GLY A 43 -17.45 -0.05 13.00
C GLY A 43 -17.52 -1.56 12.80
N GLY A 44 -16.81 -2.35 13.62
CA GLY A 44 -16.86 -3.82 13.58
C GLY A 44 -18.14 -4.42 14.19
N PHE A 45 -18.94 -3.63 14.91
CA PHE A 45 -20.11 -4.11 15.66
C PHE A 45 -21.47 -3.75 15.05
N GLY A 46 -21.57 -3.05 13.93
CA GLY A 46 -22.92 -2.70 13.48
C GLY A 46 -23.09 -1.95 12.17
N GLY A 47 -22.13 -1.87 11.35
CA GLY A 47 -22.29 -1.32 10.01
C GLY A 47 -21.86 -2.34 8.98
N GLY A 48 -22.77 -3.05 8.37
CA GLY A 48 -22.53 -3.70 7.10
C GLY A 48 -22.06 -2.62 6.13
N ALA A 49 -20.76 -2.36 6.10
CA ALA A 49 -20.14 -1.70 4.97
C ALA A 49 -20.39 -2.62 3.79
N SER A 50 -21.44 -2.36 3.05
CA SER A 50 -21.62 -2.88 1.72
C SER A 50 -20.32 -2.61 0.98
N ALA A 51 -19.55 -3.67 0.74
CA ALA A 51 -18.54 -3.69 -0.29
C ALA A 51 -19.29 -3.62 -1.63
N GLY A 52 -19.78 -2.44 -2.00
CA GLY A 52 -20.67 -2.25 -3.12
C GLY A 52 -21.17 -0.80 -3.16
N GLY A 53 -20.40 0.17 -2.68
CA GLY A 53 -20.60 1.54 -3.09
C GLY A 53 -20.13 1.63 -4.54
N GLU A 54 -21.07 1.86 -5.46
CA GLU A 54 -20.73 2.34 -6.79
C GLU A 54 -19.76 3.51 -6.61
N ALA A 55 -18.53 3.26 -7.03
CA ALA A 55 -17.54 4.30 -7.12
C ALA A 55 -18.00 5.22 -8.26
N ASP A 56 -18.74 6.26 -7.88
CA ASP A 56 -18.89 7.45 -8.71
C ASP A 56 -17.50 8.12 -8.73
N GLY A 57 -16.58 7.43 -9.40
CA GLY A 57 -15.24 7.91 -9.69
C GLY A 57 -15.33 9.05 -10.68
N PRO A 58 -14.32 9.93 -10.77
CA PRO A 58 -14.24 10.84 -11.88
C PRO A 58 -14.34 10.01 -13.17
N GLU A 59 -15.14 10.47 -14.12
CA GLU A 59 -15.28 9.85 -15.44
C GLU A 59 -13.92 9.89 -16.16
N GLY A 60 -13.06 8.94 -15.81
CA GLY A 60 -11.83 8.66 -16.53
C GLY A 60 -12.13 7.63 -17.61
N THR A 61 -11.66 7.86 -18.79
CA THR A 61 -11.73 6.89 -19.88
C THR A 61 -10.76 5.75 -19.56
N MET A 62 -11.28 4.61 -19.12
CA MET A 62 -10.47 3.40 -19.01
C MET A 62 -10.18 2.88 -20.42
N LYS A 63 -8.89 2.80 -20.76
CA LYS A 63 -8.43 2.19 -22.00
C LYS A 63 -7.79 0.85 -21.66
N GLU A 64 -8.35 -0.21 -22.19
CA GLU A 64 -7.67 -1.50 -22.15
C GLU A 64 -6.41 -1.43 -23.01
N THR A 65 -5.32 -1.96 -22.47
CA THR A 65 -4.03 -2.00 -23.14
C THR A 65 -3.43 -3.41 -23.07
N SER A 66 -2.50 -3.70 -23.96
CA SER A 66 -1.78 -4.98 -23.96
C SER A 66 -0.48 -4.88 -23.18
N ALA A 67 0.07 -6.03 -22.78
CA ALA A 67 1.39 -6.08 -22.15
C ALA A 67 2.49 -5.49 -23.05
N ASP A 68 2.38 -5.69 -24.37
CA ASP A 68 3.33 -5.18 -25.35
C ASP A 68 3.27 -3.65 -25.43
N ASP A 69 2.07 -3.05 -25.41
CA ASP A 69 1.91 -1.60 -25.42
C ASP A 69 2.47 -0.96 -24.14
N VAL A 70 2.26 -1.61 -22.97
CA VAL A 70 2.83 -1.16 -21.70
C VAL A 70 4.35 -1.28 -21.72
N ALA A 71 4.89 -2.38 -22.24
CA ALA A 71 6.34 -2.58 -22.34
C ALA A 71 7.02 -1.48 -23.18
N VAL A 72 6.39 -1.08 -24.30
CA VAL A 72 6.86 0.03 -25.12
C VAL A 72 6.85 1.34 -24.32
N GLN A 73 5.77 1.63 -23.61
CA GLN A 73 5.67 2.86 -22.79
C GLN A 73 6.73 2.89 -21.69
N LEU A 74 6.99 1.75 -21.03
CA LEU A 74 7.98 1.65 -19.97
C LEU A 74 9.42 1.84 -20.48
N VAL A 75 9.77 1.26 -21.62
CA VAL A 75 11.13 1.35 -22.19
C VAL A 75 11.46 2.77 -22.67
N TYR A 76 10.46 3.52 -23.16
CA TYR A 76 10.64 4.91 -23.62
C TYR A 76 10.37 5.95 -22.53
N ALA A 77 10.08 5.54 -21.30
CA ALA A 77 9.92 6.44 -20.17
C ALA A 77 11.29 6.89 -19.63
N ASP A 78 11.39 8.14 -19.21
CA ASP A 78 12.55 8.64 -18.46
C ASP A 78 12.45 8.21 -16.99
N LYS A 79 11.24 8.24 -16.43
CA LYS A 79 10.96 7.92 -15.02
C LYS A 79 9.71 7.09 -14.87
N VAL A 80 9.83 5.98 -14.15
CA VAL A 80 8.75 5.05 -13.81
C VAL A 80 8.63 4.91 -12.29
N ILE A 81 7.42 5.03 -11.77
CA ILE A 81 7.14 4.81 -10.36
C ILE A 81 6.27 3.56 -10.23
N PHE A 82 6.79 2.54 -9.56
CA PHE A 82 6.01 1.36 -9.18
C PHE A 82 5.24 1.61 -7.88
N VAL A 83 3.98 1.18 -7.86
CA VAL A 83 3.09 1.32 -6.71
C VAL A 83 2.64 -0.07 -6.26
N PRO A 84 3.46 -0.76 -5.45
CA PRO A 84 3.16 -2.10 -4.99
C PRO A 84 2.09 -2.08 -3.90
N GLY A 85 1.14 -2.98 -3.99
CA GLY A 85 0.09 -3.17 -3.00
C GLY A 85 0.01 -4.61 -2.48
N PHE A 86 -1.00 -4.88 -1.65
CA PHE A 86 -1.18 -6.20 -1.05
C PHE A 86 -1.42 -7.31 -2.07
N GLY A 87 -2.03 -7.00 -3.22
CA GLY A 87 -2.24 -7.96 -4.30
C GLY A 87 -0.93 -8.53 -4.86
N LEU A 88 0.12 -7.69 -4.95
CA LEU A 88 1.47 -8.14 -5.31
C LEU A 88 2.01 -9.16 -4.31
N ALA A 89 1.87 -8.87 -3.01
CA ALA A 89 2.29 -9.77 -1.94
C ALA A 89 1.52 -11.09 -1.96
N GLN A 90 0.23 -11.05 -2.24
CA GLN A 90 -0.61 -12.24 -2.31
C GLN A 90 -0.29 -13.11 -3.53
N ALA A 91 0.06 -12.50 -4.64
CA ALA A 91 0.52 -13.17 -5.85
C ALA A 91 1.96 -13.68 -5.76
N GLN A 92 2.71 -13.25 -4.71
CA GLN A 92 4.14 -13.53 -4.54
C GLN A 92 5.01 -13.07 -5.73
N ALA A 93 4.57 -11.99 -6.41
CA ALA A 93 5.18 -11.47 -7.63
C ALA A 93 6.19 -10.32 -7.36
N GLN A 94 6.74 -10.23 -6.14
CA GLN A 94 7.72 -9.19 -5.80
C GLN A 94 9.04 -9.33 -6.56
N ARG A 95 9.42 -10.56 -6.90
CA ARG A 95 10.64 -10.82 -7.69
C ARG A 95 10.48 -10.38 -9.13
N GLU A 96 9.36 -10.71 -9.74
CA GLU A 96 9.03 -10.31 -11.11
C GLU A 96 8.97 -8.78 -11.24
N LEU A 97 8.47 -8.09 -10.21
CA LEU A 97 8.47 -6.63 -10.18
C LEU A 97 9.89 -6.07 -10.04
N ALA A 98 10.74 -6.68 -9.21
CA ALA A 98 12.13 -6.28 -9.05
C ALA A 98 12.93 -6.52 -10.35
N ASP A 99 12.74 -7.68 -10.98
CA ASP A 99 13.39 -8.03 -12.26
C ASP A 99 12.98 -7.05 -13.37
N LEU A 100 11.71 -6.65 -13.41
CA LEU A 100 11.23 -5.62 -14.34
C LEU A 100 11.92 -4.27 -14.07
N GLY A 101 12.06 -3.89 -12.79
CA GLY A 101 12.76 -2.66 -12.41
C GLY A 101 14.21 -2.66 -12.84
N ASP A 102 14.91 -3.78 -12.66
CA ASP A 102 16.32 -3.93 -13.07
C ASP A 102 16.47 -3.90 -14.60
N LEU A 103 15.54 -4.52 -15.34
CA LEU A 103 15.49 -4.41 -16.80
C LEU A 103 15.34 -2.97 -17.27
N LEU A 104 14.43 -2.21 -16.67
CA LEU A 104 14.20 -0.80 -17.03
C LEU A 104 15.41 0.06 -16.71
N LYS A 105 16.06 -0.14 -15.55
CA LYS A 105 17.31 0.53 -15.19
C LYS A 105 18.42 0.21 -16.19
N GLY A 106 18.47 -1.02 -16.69
CA GLY A 106 19.40 -1.43 -17.76
C GLY A 106 19.17 -0.70 -19.09
N HIS A 107 17.97 -0.17 -19.31
CA HIS A 107 17.64 0.69 -20.47
C HIS A 107 17.80 2.19 -20.17
N GLY A 108 18.24 2.56 -18.97
CA GLY A 108 18.48 3.95 -18.59
C GLY A 108 17.24 4.66 -18.00
N VAL A 109 16.19 3.92 -17.67
CA VAL A 109 14.97 4.43 -17.03
C VAL A 109 15.21 4.62 -15.53
N GLU A 110 14.84 5.75 -14.98
CA GLU A 110 14.81 5.98 -13.52
C GLU A 110 13.63 5.23 -12.91
N VAL A 111 13.89 4.30 -11.99
CA VAL A 111 12.86 3.48 -11.33
C VAL A 111 12.83 3.79 -9.85
N SER A 112 11.61 4.00 -9.32
CA SER A 112 11.35 4.19 -7.89
C SER A 112 10.13 3.38 -7.47
N TYR A 113 10.08 2.98 -6.19
CA TYR A 113 8.97 2.23 -5.61
C TYR A 113 8.26 3.09 -4.56
N ALA A 114 7.01 3.42 -4.82
CA ALA A 114 6.18 4.23 -3.92
C ALA A 114 5.59 3.36 -2.81
N ILE A 115 6.06 3.56 -1.59
CA ILE A 115 5.63 2.79 -0.43
C ILE A 115 4.57 3.55 0.36
N HIS A 116 3.42 2.93 0.51
CA HIS A 116 2.37 3.46 1.39
C HIS A 116 2.44 2.77 2.76
N PRO A 117 2.38 3.51 3.89
CA PRO A 117 2.56 2.95 5.23
C PRO A 117 1.53 1.88 5.62
N VAL A 118 0.35 1.87 5.01
CA VAL A 118 -0.68 0.85 5.24
C VAL A 118 -0.84 -0.14 4.08
N ALA A 119 0.01 -0.09 3.06
CA ALA A 119 0.02 -1.10 2.01
C ALA A 119 0.43 -2.46 2.59
N GLY A 120 -0.39 -3.46 2.37
CA GLY A 120 -0.16 -4.79 2.92
C GLY A 120 -0.99 -5.11 4.16
N ARG A 121 -0.44 -5.91 5.07
CA ARG A 121 -1.10 -6.40 6.28
C ARG A 121 -0.55 -5.80 7.57
N MET A 122 0.60 -5.17 7.51
CA MET A 122 1.29 -4.56 8.65
C MET A 122 2.17 -3.41 8.14
N PRO A 123 2.51 -2.43 8.98
CA PRO A 123 3.47 -1.38 8.62
C PRO A 123 4.79 -1.97 8.15
N GLY A 124 5.34 -1.43 7.06
CA GLY A 124 6.59 -1.89 6.47
C GLY A 124 6.51 -3.22 5.70
N HIS A 125 5.30 -3.78 5.50
CA HIS A 125 5.14 -5.05 4.79
C HIS A 125 5.75 -5.03 3.39
N MET A 126 5.51 -3.96 2.62
CA MET A 126 6.05 -3.81 1.28
C MET A 126 7.56 -3.64 1.28
N ASN A 127 8.11 -2.88 2.25
CA ASN A 127 9.56 -2.71 2.39
C ASN A 127 10.28 -4.06 2.58
N VAL A 128 9.74 -4.92 3.45
CA VAL A 128 10.32 -6.25 3.69
C VAL A 128 10.26 -7.13 2.44
N LEU A 129 9.11 -7.19 1.76
CA LEU A 129 8.93 -8.02 0.57
C LEU A 129 9.84 -7.58 -0.60
N LEU A 130 9.98 -6.27 -0.81
CA LEU A 130 10.84 -5.75 -1.87
C LEU A 130 12.32 -5.90 -1.50
N ALA A 131 12.69 -5.76 -0.23
CA ALA A 131 14.04 -6.05 0.24
C ALA A 131 14.40 -7.54 0.07
N GLU A 132 13.47 -8.47 0.32
CA GLU A 132 13.63 -9.90 0.01
C GLU A 132 13.83 -10.16 -1.50
N ALA A 133 13.25 -9.31 -2.35
CA ALA A 133 13.45 -9.35 -3.79
C ALA A 133 14.73 -8.61 -4.25
N ASN A 134 15.58 -8.18 -3.31
CA ASN A 134 16.82 -7.44 -3.52
C ASN A 134 16.65 -6.03 -4.12
N VAL A 135 15.49 -5.40 -3.96
CA VAL A 135 15.32 -3.99 -4.30
C VAL A 135 16.11 -3.13 -3.30
N PRO A 136 16.99 -2.21 -3.76
CA PRO A 136 17.73 -1.32 -2.87
C PRO A 136 16.80 -0.43 -2.03
N TYR A 137 17.14 -0.21 -0.76
CA TYR A 137 16.34 0.62 0.13
C TYR A 137 16.22 2.08 -0.34
N GLU A 138 17.19 2.57 -1.06
CA GLU A 138 17.22 3.92 -1.63
C GLU A 138 16.14 4.13 -2.70
N GLU A 139 15.66 3.05 -3.31
CA GLU A 139 14.58 3.07 -4.31
C GLU A 139 13.19 2.96 -3.68
N LEU A 140 13.12 2.58 -2.39
CA LEU A 140 11.86 2.48 -1.62
C LEU A 140 11.56 3.84 -1.00
N ILE A 141 10.68 4.59 -1.63
CA ILE A 141 10.39 5.99 -1.23
C ILE A 141 9.03 6.03 -0.55
N ASP A 142 9.01 6.64 0.64
CA ASP A 142 7.79 6.80 1.42
C ASP A 142 6.82 7.81 0.78
N LEU A 143 5.53 7.72 1.16
CA LEU A 143 4.43 8.49 0.62
C LEU A 143 4.68 9.99 0.54
N ASP A 144 5.22 10.58 1.60
CA ASP A 144 5.43 12.03 1.68
C ASP A 144 6.51 12.53 0.71
N ASP A 145 7.51 11.70 0.45
CA ASP A 145 8.65 12.01 -0.44
C ASP A 145 8.37 11.64 -1.90
N ILE A 146 7.52 10.65 -2.15
CA ILE A 146 7.20 10.22 -3.52
C ILE A 146 6.07 11.03 -4.14
N ASN A 147 5.07 11.49 -3.37
CA ASN A 147 3.92 12.22 -3.90
C ASN A 147 4.32 13.46 -4.73
N PRO A 148 5.31 14.26 -4.34
CA PRO A 148 5.79 15.38 -5.17
C PRO A 148 6.44 14.95 -6.50
N GLN A 149 6.80 13.67 -6.65
CA GLN A 149 7.49 13.17 -7.83
C GLN A 149 6.56 12.62 -8.91
N PHE A 150 5.31 12.26 -8.58
CA PHE A 150 4.35 11.75 -9.57
C PHE A 150 4.14 12.66 -10.78
N PRO A 151 4.06 14.00 -10.65
CA PRO A 151 3.92 14.87 -11.83
C PRO A 151 5.09 14.81 -12.82
N SER A 152 6.27 14.37 -12.38
CA SER A 152 7.45 14.18 -13.22
C SER A 152 7.58 12.75 -13.77
N ALA A 153 6.77 11.82 -13.30
CA ALA A 153 6.79 10.45 -13.75
C ALA A 153 6.06 10.30 -15.09
N ASN A 154 6.69 9.63 -16.03
CA ASN A 154 6.06 9.29 -17.31
C ASN A 154 5.02 8.19 -17.16
N VAL A 155 5.31 7.22 -16.26
CA VAL A 155 4.40 6.10 -15.98
C VAL A 155 4.36 5.82 -14.49
N ALA A 156 3.15 5.65 -13.94
CA ALA A 156 2.92 5.08 -12.63
C ALA A 156 2.27 3.70 -12.77
N LEU A 157 3.03 2.64 -12.50
CA LEU A 157 2.54 1.27 -12.61
C LEU A 157 2.02 0.77 -11.26
N VAL A 158 0.70 0.69 -11.13
CA VAL A 158 0.02 0.21 -9.93
C VAL A 158 -0.12 -1.31 -9.97
N VAL A 159 0.50 -2.00 -9.02
CA VAL A 159 0.51 -3.48 -9.00
C VAL A 159 -0.09 -3.99 -7.69
N GLY A 160 -1.34 -4.40 -7.76
CA GLY A 160 -2.06 -4.97 -6.62
C GLY A 160 -2.39 -3.99 -5.50
N ALA A 161 -2.38 -2.67 -5.77
CA ALA A 161 -2.87 -1.65 -4.86
C ALA A 161 -4.32 -1.27 -5.20
N ASN A 162 -5.07 -0.80 -4.20
CA ASN A 162 -6.45 -0.35 -4.36
C ASN A 162 -6.70 0.93 -3.54
N ASP A 163 -7.06 0.82 -2.27
CA ASP A 163 -7.49 1.96 -1.45
C ASP A 163 -6.40 3.04 -1.32
N VAL A 164 -5.14 2.63 -1.31
CA VAL A 164 -3.97 3.54 -1.18
C VAL A 164 -3.75 4.47 -2.38
N THR A 165 -4.44 4.21 -3.49
CA THR A 165 -4.40 5.02 -4.72
C THR A 165 -5.77 5.62 -5.06
N ASN A 166 -6.79 5.36 -4.21
CA ASN A 166 -8.17 5.73 -4.52
C ASN A 166 -8.44 7.22 -4.27
N PRO A 167 -8.77 8.01 -5.30
CA PRO A 167 -9.08 9.44 -5.16
C PRO A 167 -10.30 9.73 -4.28
N ALA A 168 -11.17 8.74 -4.04
CA ALA A 168 -12.31 8.86 -3.13
C ALA A 168 -11.86 9.21 -1.69
N ALA A 169 -10.62 8.93 -1.31
CA ALA A 169 -10.08 9.33 -0.02
C ALA A 169 -10.04 10.86 0.18
N ARG A 170 -9.99 11.64 -0.91
CA ARG A 170 -10.03 13.10 -0.88
C ARG A 170 -11.45 13.66 -0.69
N ARG A 171 -12.50 12.83 -0.85
CA ARG A 171 -13.90 13.22 -0.72
C ARG A 171 -14.40 12.94 0.70
N PRO A 172 -15.11 13.89 1.34
CA PRO A 172 -15.72 13.64 2.64
C PRO A 172 -16.87 12.63 2.52
N GLY A 173 -17.02 11.77 3.53
CA GLY A 173 -18.15 10.82 3.62
C GLY A 173 -17.93 9.48 2.92
N THR A 174 -16.80 9.24 2.29
CA THR A 174 -16.45 7.91 1.75
C THR A 174 -15.82 7.01 2.83
N PRO A 175 -15.86 5.68 2.68
CA PRO A 175 -15.25 4.76 3.64
C PRO A 175 -13.74 5.00 3.85
N VAL A 176 -13.04 5.53 2.84
CA VAL A 176 -11.61 5.82 2.85
C VAL A 176 -11.29 7.31 3.08
N SER A 177 -12.32 8.12 3.35
CA SER A 177 -12.18 9.57 3.52
C SER A 177 -11.12 9.95 4.56
N GLY A 178 -10.23 10.86 4.17
CA GLY A 178 -9.15 11.38 5.03
C GLY A 178 -7.92 10.48 5.13
N MET A 179 -7.90 9.33 4.45
CA MET A 179 -6.69 8.52 4.34
C MET A 179 -5.71 9.21 3.39
N PRO A 180 -4.41 9.37 3.76
CA PRO A 180 -3.40 9.78 2.81
C PRO A 180 -3.33 8.77 1.67
N ILE A 181 -3.16 9.22 0.45
CA ILE A 181 -3.06 8.35 -0.74
C ILE A 181 -1.83 8.70 -1.57
N LEU A 182 -1.41 7.76 -2.40
CA LEU A 182 -0.42 8.00 -3.44
C LEU A 182 -1.10 8.71 -4.63
N ASP A 183 -0.53 9.81 -5.04
CA ASP A 183 -1.07 10.71 -6.07
C ASP A 183 -0.80 10.20 -7.50
N VAL A 184 -1.10 8.94 -7.75
CA VAL A 184 -0.86 8.28 -9.05
C VAL A 184 -1.57 8.98 -10.22
N ASP A 185 -2.70 9.61 -9.93
CA ASP A 185 -3.49 10.39 -10.88
C ASP A 185 -2.78 11.65 -11.41
N LYS A 186 -1.64 12.01 -10.84
CA LYS A 186 -0.81 13.14 -11.28
C LYS A 186 0.31 12.73 -12.24
N SER A 187 0.55 11.42 -12.44
CA SER A 187 1.49 10.96 -13.45
C SER A 187 0.95 11.18 -14.87
N GLN A 188 1.85 11.12 -15.86
CA GLN A 188 1.44 11.33 -17.26
C GLN A 188 0.61 10.14 -17.80
N ASN A 189 0.93 8.91 -17.33
CA ASN A 189 0.22 7.67 -17.65
C ASN A 189 0.18 6.76 -16.44
#